data_7a7ed8bdab44f9f1525061cd6f0030a6
#
_entry.id   7a7ed8bdab44f9f1525061cd6f0030a6
#
_cell.length_a   1.000
_cell.length_b   1.000
_cell.length_c   1.000
_cell.angle_alpha   90.00
_cell.angle_beta   90.00
_cell.angle_gamma   90.00
#
_symmetry.space_group_name_H-M   'P 1'
#
loop_
_entity.id
_entity.type
_entity.pdbx_description
1 polymer ?
#
loop_
_entity_poly.entity_id
_entity_poly.type
_entity_poly.pdbx_seq_one_letter_code
_entity_poly.pdbx_strand_id
1 'polypeptide(L)'
;MAESNFVDYVKILCRSGKGGRGSMHLKHVKYNYNGGPDGGDGGDGGSIILRGNHNYWTLLHLKYQRHLFAEHGGNGGKDKCHGTNGKNLYIDVPPGTVAYNAETGKFVCDVSYDGQEVVLLKGGRGGLGNFQFRTATNQAPRFAQPGEPMQEMSVILELKLLADVGLVGFSHAGKATVGSSLLTARPQIAKYS
;
A
#
# COMPACT_ATOMS: atom_id res chain seq x y z
N MET A 1 -4.24 -9.53 33.24
CA MET A 1 -4.87 -10.29 32.14
C MET A 1 -3.85 -10.33 31.02
N ALA A 2 -3.33 -11.49 30.65
CA ALA A 2 -2.43 -11.60 29.49
C ALA A 2 -3.28 -11.36 28.24
N GLU A 3 -3.05 -10.22 27.56
CA GLU A 3 -3.62 -9.99 26.22
C GLU A 3 -3.09 -11.12 25.33
N SER A 4 -3.97 -11.79 24.60
CA SER A 4 -3.55 -12.76 23.61
C SER A 4 -2.75 -12.02 22.54
N ASN A 5 -1.48 -12.42 22.34
CA ASN A 5 -0.61 -11.84 21.30
C ASN A 5 -1.07 -12.21 19.88
N PHE A 6 -2.24 -12.85 19.75
CA PHE A 6 -2.82 -13.21 18.49
C PHE A 6 -3.77 -12.11 18.03
N VAL A 7 -3.45 -11.49 16.90
CA VAL A 7 -4.24 -10.43 16.26
C VAL A 7 -4.56 -10.87 14.84
N ASP A 8 -5.83 -11.12 14.59
CA ASP A 8 -6.41 -11.56 13.30
C ASP A 8 -7.13 -10.44 12.54
N TYR A 9 -7.34 -9.31 13.21
CA TYR A 9 -8.05 -8.15 12.66
C TYR A 9 -7.32 -6.86 12.97
N VAL A 10 -7.00 -6.07 11.94
CA VAL A 10 -6.34 -4.76 12.09
C VAL A 10 -6.92 -3.75 11.10
N LYS A 11 -7.21 -2.54 11.57
CA LYS A 11 -7.54 -1.40 10.72
C LYS A 11 -6.32 -0.51 10.56
N ILE A 12 -5.92 -0.27 9.31
CA ILE A 12 -4.78 0.56 8.92
C ILE A 12 -5.21 1.67 7.96
N LEU A 13 -4.53 2.81 8.01
CA LEU A 13 -4.66 3.89 7.05
C LEU A 13 -3.50 3.80 6.05
N CYS A 14 -3.83 3.58 4.80
CA CYS A 14 -2.88 3.47 3.70
C CYS A 14 -2.96 4.70 2.81
N ARG A 15 -1.80 5.27 2.47
CA ARG A 15 -1.68 6.40 1.56
C ARG A 15 -0.57 6.17 0.56
N SER A 16 -0.90 6.18 -0.75
CA SER A 16 0.11 6.08 -1.81
C SER A 16 0.91 7.36 -1.96
N GLY A 17 2.04 7.28 -2.65
CA GLY A 17 2.81 8.45 -3.04
C GLY A 17 2.10 9.27 -4.11
N LYS A 18 2.14 10.58 -4.00
CA LYS A 18 1.70 11.49 -5.06
C LYS A 18 2.79 11.56 -6.14
N GLY A 19 2.43 11.70 -7.42
CA GLY A 19 3.37 11.97 -8.50
C GLY A 19 4.01 13.36 -8.38
N GLY A 20 5.27 13.46 -8.76
CA GLY A 20 6.01 14.71 -8.84
C GLY A 20 5.48 15.59 -9.97
N ARG A 21 5.58 16.90 -9.84
CA ARG A 21 5.20 17.86 -10.88
C ARG A 21 6.28 17.91 -11.96
N GLY A 22 5.89 17.99 -13.25
CA GLY A 22 6.80 18.33 -14.34
C GLY A 22 7.33 19.77 -14.20
N SER A 23 8.51 20.01 -14.75
CA SER A 23 9.15 21.34 -14.75
C SER A 23 8.76 22.13 -16.00
N MET A 24 8.55 23.44 -15.83
CA MET A 24 8.31 24.37 -16.95
C MET A 24 9.52 25.27 -17.23
N HIS A 25 10.72 24.78 -16.92
CA HIS A 25 11.95 25.55 -17.10
C HIS A 25 12.26 25.80 -18.57
N LEU A 26 12.74 27.02 -18.90
CA LEU A 26 13.26 27.40 -20.19
C LEU A 26 14.76 27.67 -20.07
N LYS A 27 15.53 27.11 -20.97
CA LYS A 27 16.99 27.22 -20.95
C LYS A 27 17.45 28.65 -21.21
N HIS A 28 18.19 29.21 -20.28
CA HIS A 28 18.87 30.50 -20.44
C HIS A 28 20.38 30.29 -20.44
N VAL A 29 21.01 30.51 -21.58
CA VAL A 29 22.49 30.49 -21.71
C VAL A 29 23.03 31.84 -22.17
N LYS A 30 24.24 32.13 -21.76
CA LYS A 30 24.94 33.33 -22.19
C LYS A 30 24.95 33.39 -23.73
N TYR A 31 24.56 34.51 -24.32
CA TYR A 31 24.43 34.74 -25.76
C TYR A 31 23.24 34.05 -26.49
N ASN A 32 22.39 33.30 -25.79
CA ASN A 32 21.17 32.76 -26.38
C ASN A 32 19.97 32.94 -25.42
N TYR A 33 19.28 34.06 -25.58
CA TYR A 33 18.12 34.42 -24.74
C TYR A 33 16.83 33.63 -25.09
N ASN A 34 16.79 33.04 -26.28
CA ASN A 34 15.65 32.26 -26.76
C ASN A 34 15.88 30.74 -26.56
N GLY A 35 16.35 30.37 -25.39
CA GLY A 35 16.53 28.97 -25.04
C GLY A 35 15.19 28.20 -25.10
N GLY A 36 15.23 26.98 -25.69
CA GLY A 36 14.05 26.12 -25.77
C GLY A 36 13.63 25.55 -24.41
N PRO A 37 12.53 24.82 -24.37
CA PRO A 37 12.06 24.12 -23.17
C PRO A 37 13.07 23.05 -22.77
N ASP A 38 13.42 22.99 -21.51
CA ASP A 38 14.35 21.99 -20.94
C ASP A 38 13.89 21.44 -19.60
N GLY A 39 12.62 21.67 -19.26
CA GLY A 39 12.02 21.09 -18.05
C GLY A 39 11.86 19.57 -18.16
N GLY A 40 12.34 18.86 -17.16
CA GLY A 40 12.20 17.41 -17.01
C GLY A 40 10.84 17.01 -16.44
N ASP A 41 10.53 15.73 -16.53
CA ASP A 41 9.29 15.14 -16.02
C ASP A 41 9.39 14.92 -14.50
N GLY A 42 8.27 14.92 -13.81
CA GLY A 42 8.19 14.49 -12.41
C GLY A 42 8.35 12.98 -12.28
N GLY A 43 8.84 12.53 -11.14
CA GLY A 43 8.90 11.09 -10.81
C GLY A 43 7.55 10.56 -10.36
N ASP A 44 7.35 9.26 -10.50
CA ASP A 44 6.15 8.57 -10.02
C ASP A 44 6.17 8.45 -8.49
N GLY A 45 4.99 8.50 -7.88
CA GLY A 45 4.83 8.20 -6.45
C GLY A 45 4.91 6.69 -6.18
N GLY A 46 5.35 6.32 -4.97
CA GLY A 46 5.40 4.93 -4.53
C GLY A 46 4.02 4.32 -4.35
N SER A 47 3.89 3.06 -4.68
CA SER A 47 2.69 2.25 -4.46
C SER A 47 2.74 1.55 -3.10
N ILE A 48 1.58 1.15 -2.57
CA ILE A 48 1.48 0.28 -1.40
C ILE A 48 1.13 -1.13 -1.89
N ILE A 49 1.95 -2.10 -1.48
CA ILE A 49 1.89 -3.48 -1.93
C ILE A 49 1.79 -4.38 -0.70
N LEU A 50 0.75 -5.24 -0.66
CA LEU A 50 0.69 -6.34 0.29
C LEU A 50 1.56 -7.49 -0.23
N ARG A 51 2.41 -8.03 0.65
CA ARG A 51 3.26 -9.17 0.32
C ARG A 51 3.04 -10.31 1.31
N GLY A 52 2.72 -11.48 0.81
CA GLY A 52 2.60 -12.71 1.59
C GLY A 52 3.95 -13.11 2.16
N ASN A 53 4.03 -13.32 3.48
CA ASN A 53 5.26 -13.74 4.15
C ASN A 53 4.93 -14.76 5.24
N HIS A 54 5.34 -15.99 5.01
CA HIS A 54 5.09 -17.13 5.90
C HIS A 54 5.76 -16.99 7.28
N ASN A 55 6.73 -16.10 7.44
CA ASN A 55 7.37 -15.84 8.74
C ASN A 55 6.45 -15.08 9.71
N TYR A 56 5.38 -14.49 9.23
CA TYR A 56 4.36 -13.83 10.06
C TYR A 56 3.19 -14.77 10.31
N TRP A 57 2.79 -14.91 11.57
CA TRP A 57 1.68 -15.77 12.01
C TRP A 57 0.45 -14.97 12.42
N THR A 58 0.65 -13.66 12.64
CA THR A 58 -0.39 -12.74 13.11
C THR A 58 -0.18 -11.37 12.48
N LEU A 59 -1.21 -10.50 12.57
CA LEU A 59 -1.14 -9.11 12.16
C LEU A 59 -0.66 -8.17 13.29
N LEU A 60 -0.03 -8.71 14.34
CA LEU A 60 0.35 -7.96 15.54
C LEU A 60 1.24 -6.75 15.23
N HIS A 61 2.21 -6.89 14.32
CA HIS A 61 3.12 -5.81 13.93
C HIS A 61 2.38 -4.61 13.34
N LEU A 62 1.26 -4.83 12.64
CA LEU A 62 0.42 -3.77 12.06
C LEU A 62 -0.50 -3.10 13.09
N LYS A 63 -0.74 -3.73 14.25
CA LYS A 63 -1.50 -3.13 15.36
C LYS A 63 -0.83 -1.84 15.85
N TYR A 64 0.50 -1.78 15.79
CA TYR A 64 1.30 -0.64 16.25
C TYR A 64 1.66 0.33 15.12
N GLN A 65 1.63 -0.10 13.86
CA GLN A 65 1.88 0.72 12.67
C GLN A 65 0.58 0.95 11.89
N ARG A 66 -0.28 1.80 12.40
CA ARG A 66 -1.61 2.04 11.79
C ARG A 66 -1.59 2.99 10.59
N HIS A 67 -0.50 3.72 10.39
CA HIS A 67 -0.34 4.70 9.32
C HIS A 67 0.80 4.27 8.41
N LEU A 68 0.47 3.94 7.17
CA LEU A 68 1.39 3.41 6.19
C LEU A 68 1.37 4.31 4.95
N PHE A 69 2.46 5.07 4.77
CA PHE A 69 2.59 6.06 3.71
C PHE A 69 3.75 5.73 2.80
N ALA A 70 3.47 5.63 1.49
CA ALA A 70 4.51 5.47 0.49
C ALA A 70 5.15 6.83 0.13
N GLU A 71 6.37 6.80 -0.38
CA GLU A 71 7.12 8.00 -0.75
C GLU A 71 6.50 8.72 -1.94
N HIS A 72 6.58 10.05 -1.93
CA HIS A 72 6.18 10.87 -3.07
C HIS A 72 7.23 10.88 -4.16
N GLY A 73 6.81 11.04 -5.41
CA GLY A 73 7.71 11.30 -6.52
C GLY A 73 8.33 12.70 -6.43
N GLY A 74 9.58 12.80 -6.83
CA GLY A 74 10.32 14.07 -6.92
C GLY A 74 9.80 14.93 -8.07
N ASN A 75 9.89 16.24 -7.93
CA ASN A 75 9.55 17.16 -9.03
C ASN A 75 10.63 17.13 -10.12
N GLY A 76 10.23 17.35 -11.36
CA GLY A 76 11.15 17.54 -12.48
C GLY A 76 12.03 18.76 -12.31
N GLY A 77 13.26 18.67 -12.76
CA GLY A 77 14.27 19.71 -12.70
C GLY A 77 14.45 20.45 -14.04
N LYS A 78 15.48 21.28 -14.10
CA LYS A 78 16.03 21.90 -15.31
C LYS A 78 16.92 20.90 -16.05
N ASP A 79 17.38 21.27 -17.26
CA ASP A 79 18.27 20.45 -18.09
C ASP A 79 17.72 19.04 -18.34
N LYS A 80 16.39 18.92 -18.48
CA LYS A 80 15.64 17.65 -18.68
C LYS A 80 15.84 16.62 -17.56
N CYS A 81 16.24 17.06 -16.38
CA CYS A 81 16.39 16.16 -15.24
C CYS A 81 15.02 15.71 -14.74
N HIS A 82 14.79 14.38 -14.79
CA HIS A 82 13.57 13.76 -14.25
C HIS A 82 13.61 13.75 -12.72
N GLY A 83 12.43 13.87 -12.11
CA GLY A 83 12.27 13.67 -10.67
C GLY A 83 12.55 12.21 -10.29
N THR A 84 13.01 11.99 -9.08
CA THR A 84 13.19 10.63 -8.54
C THR A 84 11.83 9.97 -8.31
N ASN A 85 11.72 8.68 -8.64
CA ASN A 85 10.53 7.90 -8.29
C ASN A 85 10.49 7.62 -6.78
N GLY A 86 9.32 7.75 -6.18
CA GLY A 86 9.08 7.36 -4.79
C GLY A 86 9.19 5.84 -4.63
N LYS A 87 9.74 5.39 -3.50
CA LYS A 87 9.87 3.97 -3.20
C LYS A 87 8.50 3.37 -2.87
N ASN A 88 8.25 2.16 -3.38
CA ASN A 88 7.11 1.37 -3.00
C ASN A 88 7.21 0.95 -1.53
N LEU A 89 6.07 0.93 -0.84
CA LEU A 89 5.97 0.41 0.52
C LEU A 89 5.38 -1.01 0.48
N TYR A 90 6.18 -1.97 0.94
CA TYR A 90 5.74 -3.35 1.09
C TYR A 90 5.22 -3.58 2.51
N ILE A 91 4.06 -4.16 2.61
CA ILE A 91 3.42 -4.54 3.87
C ILE A 91 3.42 -6.07 3.91
N ASP A 92 4.24 -6.64 4.78
CA ASP A 92 4.30 -8.09 4.95
C ASP A 92 3.09 -8.56 5.77
N VAL A 93 2.37 -9.52 5.24
CA VAL A 93 1.19 -10.13 5.87
C VAL A 93 1.26 -11.65 5.79
N PRO A 94 0.71 -12.38 6.77
CA PRO A 94 0.62 -13.84 6.67
C PRO A 94 -0.27 -14.26 5.49
N PRO A 95 0.02 -15.41 4.85
CA PRO A 95 -0.86 -16.01 3.85
C PRO A 95 -2.26 -16.26 4.42
N GLY A 96 -3.30 -16.07 3.63
CA GLY A 96 -4.70 -16.13 4.08
C GLY A 96 -5.25 -14.79 4.57
N THR A 97 -4.49 -13.68 4.41
CA THR A 97 -4.95 -12.34 4.77
C THR A 97 -5.84 -11.76 3.68
N VAL A 98 -7.01 -11.27 4.07
CA VAL A 98 -7.96 -10.58 3.19
C VAL A 98 -8.05 -9.11 3.57
N ALA A 99 -8.08 -8.24 2.56
CA ALA A 99 -8.20 -6.81 2.71
C ALA A 99 -9.59 -6.32 2.30
N TYR A 100 -10.21 -5.53 3.18
CA TYR A 100 -11.49 -4.87 2.92
C TYR A 100 -11.34 -3.36 3.07
N ASN A 101 -12.09 -2.60 2.28
CA ASN A 101 -12.20 -1.17 2.49
C ASN A 101 -13.02 -0.91 3.76
N ALA A 102 -12.46 -0.16 4.71
CA ALA A 102 -13.07 0.10 6.01
C ALA A 102 -14.33 0.99 5.95
N GLU A 103 -14.50 1.78 4.89
CA GLU A 103 -15.63 2.70 4.73
C GLU A 103 -16.80 2.03 4.02
N THR A 104 -16.50 1.24 2.98
CA THR A 104 -17.53 0.61 2.13
C THR A 104 -17.79 -0.84 2.48
N GLY A 105 -16.93 -1.48 3.28
CA GLY A 105 -16.98 -2.92 3.57
C GLY A 105 -16.69 -3.82 2.35
N LYS A 106 -16.32 -3.25 1.21
CA LYS A 106 -16.09 -4.01 -0.02
C LYS A 106 -14.75 -4.73 0.05
N PHE A 107 -14.73 -5.96 -0.49
CA PHE A 107 -13.50 -6.70 -0.75
C PHE A 107 -12.58 -5.93 -1.69
N VAL A 108 -11.31 -5.87 -1.38
CA VAL A 108 -10.27 -5.23 -2.18
C VAL A 108 -9.35 -6.27 -2.81
N CYS A 109 -8.72 -7.08 -1.99
CA CYS A 109 -7.80 -8.13 -2.44
C CYS A 109 -7.58 -9.18 -1.35
N ASP A 110 -6.97 -10.30 -1.71
CA ASP A 110 -6.50 -11.34 -0.81
C ASP A 110 -5.06 -11.74 -1.13
N VAL A 111 -4.38 -12.25 -0.11
CA VAL A 111 -3.02 -12.77 -0.19
C VAL A 111 -3.06 -14.22 0.28
N SER A 112 -3.05 -15.17 -0.67
CA SER A 112 -3.33 -16.57 -0.40
C SER A 112 -2.06 -17.41 -0.21
N TYR A 113 -0.93 -17.01 -0.80
CA TYR A 113 0.32 -17.80 -0.74
C TYR A 113 1.53 -16.92 -0.45
N ASP A 114 2.59 -17.59 -0.01
CA ASP A 114 3.87 -16.94 0.31
C ASP A 114 4.52 -16.32 -0.92
N GLY A 115 5.07 -15.11 -0.75
CA GLY A 115 5.68 -14.35 -1.84
C GLY A 115 4.69 -13.69 -2.80
N GLN A 116 3.38 -13.84 -2.62
CA GLN A 116 2.39 -13.15 -3.44
C GLN A 116 2.45 -11.64 -3.17
N GLU A 117 2.55 -10.85 -4.24
CA GLU A 117 2.50 -9.40 -4.17
C GLU A 117 1.22 -8.88 -4.81
N VAL A 118 0.46 -8.10 -4.06
CA VAL A 118 -0.80 -7.50 -4.53
C VAL A 118 -0.76 -5.99 -4.30
N VAL A 119 -0.96 -5.20 -5.36
CA VAL A 119 -1.00 -3.74 -5.26
C VAL A 119 -2.31 -3.32 -4.61
N LEU A 120 -2.23 -2.78 -3.40
CA LEU A 120 -3.35 -2.25 -2.63
C LEU A 120 -3.74 -0.84 -3.11
N LEU A 121 -2.74 0.05 -3.19
CA LEU A 121 -2.90 1.42 -3.69
C LEU A 121 -1.78 1.73 -4.68
N LYS A 122 -2.16 2.21 -5.86
CA LYS A 122 -1.20 2.62 -6.89
C LYS A 122 -0.70 4.03 -6.59
N GLY A 123 0.60 4.26 -6.77
CA GLY A 123 1.20 5.59 -6.74
C GLY A 123 0.72 6.47 -7.88
N GLY A 124 0.67 7.77 -7.65
CA GLY A 124 0.33 8.75 -8.68
C GLY A 124 1.45 8.86 -9.73
N ARG A 125 1.09 9.04 -10.99
CA ARG A 125 2.05 9.25 -12.08
C ARG A 125 2.71 10.61 -11.98
N GLY A 126 3.98 10.69 -12.33
CA GLY A 126 4.71 11.94 -12.52
C GLY A 126 4.13 12.77 -13.66
N GLY A 127 4.08 14.08 -13.48
CA GLY A 127 3.64 15.02 -14.53
C GLY A 127 4.73 15.24 -15.58
N LEU A 128 4.33 15.43 -16.82
CA LEU A 128 5.24 15.70 -17.92
C LEU A 128 5.80 17.13 -17.86
N GLY A 129 7.11 17.28 -18.13
CA GLY A 129 7.78 18.55 -18.26
C GLY A 129 7.44 19.28 -19.57
N ASN A 130 7.75 20.59 -19.63
CA ASN A 130 7.47 21.39 -20.82
C ASN A 130 8.20 20.90 -22.07
N PHE A 131 9.31 20.21 -21.93
CA PHE A 131 10.04 19.65 -23.06
C PHE A 131 9.20 18.67 -23.88
N GLN A 132 8.32 17.88 -23.25
CA GLN A 132 7.44 16.91 -23.90
C GLN A 132 6.34 17.57 -24.75
N PHE A 133 5.98 18.83 -24.42
CA PHE A 133 4.92 19.57 -25.11
C PHE A 133 5.44 20.46 -26.25
N ARG A 134 6.71 20.32 -26.61
CA ARG A 134 7.30 21.06 -27.75
C ARG A 134 6.72 20.55 -29.06
N THR A 135 6.17 21.50 -29.86
CA THR A 135 5.64 21.23 -31.21
C THR A 135 6.25 22.21 -32.21
N ALA A 136 6.05 21.98 -33.51
CA ALA A 136 6.51 22.86 -34.56
C ALA A 136 5.93 24.28 -34.43
N THR A 137 4.69 24.39 -33.98
CA THR A 137 3.97 25.67 -33.80
C THR A 137 4.23 26.29 -32.42
N ASN A 138 4.48 25.50 -31.37
CA ASN A 138 4.81 25.97 -30.04
C ASN A 138 6.18 25.42 -29.61
N GLN A 139 7.24 26.15 -29.95
CA GLN A 139 8.61 25.73 -29.69
C GLN A 139 9.08 25.98 -28.25
N ALA A 140 8.39 26.83 -27.49
CA ALA A 140 8.74 27.17 -26.10
C ALA A 140 7.49 27.15 -25.20
N PRO A 141 6.87 25.98 -24.94
CA PRO A 141 5.71 25.90 -24.07
C PRO A 141 6.06 26.31 -22.63
N ARG A 142 5.22 27.19 -22.05
CA ARG A 142 5.36 27.70 -20.68
C ARG A 142 4.43 27.01 -19.70
N PHE A 143 4.15 25.73 -19.92
CA PHE A 143 3.33 24.92 -19.04
C PHE A 143 3.94 23.54 -18.88
N ALA A 144 3.66 22.90 -17.76
CA ALA A 144 4.01 21.52 -17.46
C ALA A 144 2.82 20.87 -16.77
N GLN A 145 2.75 19.55 -16.86
CA GLN A 145 1.68 18.78 -16.25
C GLN A 145 1.92 18.62 -14.74
N PRO A 146 0.90 18.82 -13.89
CA PRO A 146 0.99 18.42 -12.49
C PRO A 146 1.08 16.90 -12.39
N GLY A 147 1.72 16.39 -11.32
CA GLY A 147 1.65 14.98 -11.00
C GLY A 147 0.26 14.57 -10.55
N GLU A 148 -0.08 13.30 -10.74
CA GLU A 148 -1.34 12.74 -10.23
C GLU A 148 -1.38 12.79 -8.70
N PRO A 149 -2.58 13.00 -8.13
CA PRO A 149 -2.75 13.03 -6.68
C PRO A 149 -2.49 11.66 -6.06
N MET A 150 -2.19 11.64 -4.77
CA MET A 150 -2.12 10.42 -3.97
C MET A 150 -3.51 9.82 -3.78
N GLN A 151 -3.54 8.51 -3.57
CA GLN A 151 -4.74 7.78 -3.15
C GLN A 151 -4.62 7.48 -1.66
N GLU A 152 -5.73 7.61 -0.93
CA GLU A 152 -5.82 7.29 0.48
C GLU A 152 -7.01 6.36 0.73
N MET A 153 -6.82 5.35 1.55
CA MET A 153 -7.86 4.38 1.90
C MET A 153 -7.62 3.82 3.29
N SER A 154 -8.67 3.76 4.09
CA SER A 154 -8.69 2.97 5.32
C SER A 154 -8.98 1.51 4.97
N VAL A 155 -8.09 0.61 5.36
CA VAL A 155 -8.17 -0.81 5.05
C VAL A 155 -8.28 -1.62 6.32
N ILE A 156 -9.17 -2.60 6.30
CA ILE A 156 -9.29 -3.65 7.29
C ILE A 156 -8.58 -4.88 6.74
N LEU A 157 -7.58 -5.35 7.46
CA LEU A 157 -6.93 -6.63 7.19
C LEU A 157 -7.50 -7.68 8.15
N GLU A 158 -7.97 -8.79 7.61
CA GLU A 158 -8.53 -9.91 8.33
C GLU A 158 -7.77 -11.18 7.93
N LEU A 159 -7.25 -11.90 8.91
CA LEU A 159 -6.56 -13.17 8.69
C LEU A 159 -7.56 -14.31 8.79
N LYS A 160 -7.82 -14.99 7.66
CA LYS A 160 -8.63 -16.20 7.60
C LYS A 160 -7.76 -17.41 7.90
N LEU A 161 -7.86 -17.92 9.11
CA LEU A 161 -7.21 -19.16 9.49
C LEU A 161 -8.13 -20.34 9.19
N LEU A 162 -7.57 -21.35 8.53
CA LEU A 162 -8.20 -22.66 8.43
C LEU A 162 -7.85 -23.44 9.70
N ALA A 163 -8.81 -24.12 10.26
CA ALA A 163 -8.54 -25.03 11.38
C ALA A 163 -7.90 -26.31 10.84
N ASP A 164 -6.70 -26.65 11.33
CA ASP A 164 -6.01 -27.88 10.96
C ASP A 164 -6.63 -29.11 11.60
N VAL A 165 -7.28 -28.93 12.77
CA VAL A 165 -7.91 -30.02 13.54
C VAL A 165 -9.29 -29.62 14.01
N GLY A 166 -10.28 -30.45 13.72
CA GLY A 166 -11.63 -30.33 14.21
C GLY A 166 -11.95 -31.38 15.30
N LEU A 167 -12.43 -30.92 16.47
CA LEU A 167 -12.90 -31.82 17.54
C LEU A 167 -14.40 -32.01 17.41
N VAL A 168 -14.82 -33.23 17.09
CA VAL A 168 -16.21 -33.63 16.98
C VAL A 168 -16.59 -34.57 18.13
N GLY A 169 -17.72 -34.36 18.76
CA GLY A 169 -18.23 -35.23 19.84
C GLY A 169 -19.56 -34.71 20.38
N PHE A 170 -20.25 -35.53 21.16
CA PHE A 170 -21.53 -35.15 21.78
C PHE A 170 -21.37 -34.00 22.78
N SER A 171 -22.47 -33.29 23.09
CA SER A 171 -22.50 -32.30 24.16
C SER A 171 -22.03 -32.95 25.48
N HIS A 172 -21.28 -32.19 26.28
CA HIS A 172 -20.62 -32.64 27.54
C HIS A 172 -19.43 -33.62 27.40
N ALA A 173 -18.91 -33.87 26.21
CA ALA A 173 -17.75 -34.77 26.01
C ALA A 173 -16.38 -34.14 26.31
N GLY A 174 -16.31 -33.04 27.06
CA GLY A 174 -15.05 -32.43 27.48
C GLY A 174 -14.22 -31.78 26.33
N LYS A 175 -14.85 -31.54 25.17
CA LYS A 175 -14.17 -30.95 23.98
C LYS A 175 -13.42 -29.66 24.29
N ALA A 176 -14.07 -28.78 25.07
CA ALA A 176 -13.48 -27.47 25.42
C ALA A 176 -12.26 -27.63 26.35
N THR A 177 -12.28 -28.65 27.22
CA THR A 177 -11.18 -28.96 28.13
C THR A 177 -9.97 -29.50 27.37
N VAL A 178 -10.18 -30.39 26.40
CA VAL A 178 -9.12 -30.92 25.54
C VAL A 178 -8.55 -29.80 24.65
N GLY A 179 -9.43 -28.99 24.05
CA GLY A 179 -9.01 -27.84 23.23
C GLY A 179 -8.19 -26.82 24.02
N SER A 180 -8.57 -26.51 25.26
CA SER A 180 -7.85 -25.55 26.10
C SER A 180 -6.52 -26.09 26.63
N SER A 181 -6.32 -27.40 26.71
CA SER A 181 -5.06 -28.02 27.13
C SER A 181 -4.05 -28.19 26.00
N LEU A 182 -4.51 -28.34 24.76
CA LEU A 182 -3.66 -28.54 23.57
C LEU A 182 -3.38 -27.26 22.78
N LEU A 183 -4.25 -26.27 22.89
CA LEU A 183 -4.17 -25.03 22.11
C LEU A 183 -4.07 -23.83 23.04
N THR A 184 -3.29 -22.85 22.65
CA THR A 184 -3.22 -21.51 23.29
C THR A 184 -4.53 -20.71 23.09
N ALA A 185 -5.45 -21.17 22.23
CA ALA A 185 -6.74 -20.59 22.00
C ALA A 185 -7.73 -20.92 23.14
N ARG A 186 -8.53 -19.95 23.55
CA ARG A 186 -9.61 -20.13 24.54
C ARG A 186 -10.93 -20.33 23.80
N PRO A 187 -11.39 -21.58 23.58
CA PRO A 187 -12.68 -21.82 22.97
C PRO A 187 -13.80 -21.30 23.90
N GLN A 188 -14.83 -20.70 23.31
CA GLN A 188 -16.01 -20.28 24.06
C GLN A 188 -16.80 -21.55 24.48
N ILE A 189 -17.01 -21.69 25.78
CA ILE A 189 -17.83 -22.74 26.34
C ILE A 189 -19.27 -22.22 26.37
N ALA A 190 -20.06 -22.53 25.34
CA ALA A 190 -21.50 -22.29 25.36
C ALA A 190 -22.23 -23.50 25.92
N LYS A 191 -22.99 -23.32 27.01
CA LYS A 191 -24.00 -24.29 27.46
C LYS A 191 -25.26 -24.05 26.63
N TYR A 192 -25.54 -24.93 25.70
CA TYR A 192 -26.88 -24.98 25.10
C TYR A 192 -27.77 -25.76 26.05
N SER A 193 -28.78 -25.12 26.59
CA SER A 193 -29.92 -25.74 27.31
C SER A 193 -30.95 -26.22 26.31
#